data_fb9b8b83646f607d9b1f72ddebd65a28
#
_entry.id   fb9b8b83646f607d9b1f72ddebd65a28
#
_cell.length_a   1.000
_cell.length_b   1.000
_cell.length_c   1.000
_cell.angle_alpha   90.00
_cell.angle_beta   90.00
_cell.angle_gamma   90.00
#
_symmetry.space_group_name_H-M   'P 1'
#
loop_
_entity.id
_entity.type
_entity.pdbx_description
1 polymer ?
#
loop_
_entity_poly.entity_id
_entity_poly.type
_entity_poly.pdbx_seq_one_letter_code
_entity_poly.pdbx_strand_id
1 'polypeptide(L)'
;PDKTEEMDYFYPTNTLVTGYDIIPFWVMRMMFSGLEHTGKVPFDTVLIHGLVRDSQGRKMSKSLGNGIDPLEVIDKYGADALRFTLITGNAPGNDMRFYWERVEASRNFANKVWNASRFIQMNMPEEGIDVKNKPENLTDADKWILSKVNTLAKDVTENLDKFELGIAADKIYEFIWEEFCDWYIEMVKPRLYNDDDNTKKAALWTLKKVLIDALKLLHPYMPFITEEIFCNLQDEEETIMLSKWPEFTEEYDFAKEEKAVETIKEAVRNIRNIRSEMNVAPSKKAKVFVVSSEEEIKNIFENGKVFFATLGYASEVIIQDDKSGIGDDAVSVVIPKATIYMPFAELVDISKEIQRLNKEVEKLNKELARVNGMLSNPNFVSKAPEKKINEEKAKQAKYQQMMDQVKEQLARLQK
;
A
#
# COMPACT_ATOMS: atom_id res chain seq x y z
N PRO A 1 -41.66 32.94 -3.37
CA PRO A 1 -41.76 32.06 -2.19
C PRO A 1 -41.96 32.86 -0.91
N ASP A 2 -42.62 32.26 0.06
CA ASP A 2 -42.76 32.86 1.37
C ASP A 2 -41.41 32.91 2.10
N LYS A 3 -41.19 33.97 2.88
CA LYS A 3 -40.00 34.06 3.71
C LYS A 3 -40.24 33.26 4.99
N THR A 4 -39.53 32.16 5.12
CA THR A 4 -39.52 31.32 6.32
C THR A 4 -38.10 31.12 6.83
N GLU A 5 -37.95 30.72 8.08
CA GLU A 5 -36.64 30.43 8.70
C GLU A 5 -35.93 29.31 7.94
N GLU A 6 -36.66 28.28 7.49
CA GLU A 6 -36.12 27.19 6.74
C GLU A 6 -35.61 27.64 5.36
N MET A 7 -36.35 28.55 4.68
CA MET A 7 -35.90 29.10 3.40
C MET A 7 -34.62 29.91 3.56
N ASP A 8 -34.50 30.71 4.59
CA ASP A 8 -33.31 31.54 4.86
C ASP A 8 -32.11 30.66 5.28
N TYR A 9 -32.35 29.52 5.95
CA TYR A 9 -31.31 28.61 6.38
C TYR A 9 -30.83 27.65 5.27
N PHE A 10 -31.76 27.01 4.52
CA PHE A 10 -31.40 25.96 3.56
C PHE A 10 -31.19 26.47 2.13
N TYR A 11 -31.57 27.69 1.80
CA TYR A 11 -31.42 28.25 0.45
C TYR A 11 -30.64 29.57 0.46
N PRO A 12 -29.60 29.74 -0.40
CA PRO A 12 -29.07 28.76 -1.38
C PRO A 12 -28.28 27.61 -0.71
N THR A 13 -28.12 26.51 -1.42
CA THR A 13 -27.18 25.44 -1.06
C THR A 13 -25.76 25.81 -1.52
N ASN A 14 -24.74 25.07 -1.02
CA ASN A 14 -23.34 25.36 -1.36
C ASN A 14 -22.93 24.59 -2.63
N THR A 15 -23.08 23.26 -2.63
CA THR A 15 -22.55 22.39 -3.69
C THR A 15 -23.63 21.51 -4.26
N LEU A 16 -23.75 21.53 -5.60
CA LEU A 16 -24.54 20.58 -6.37
C LEU A 16 -23.62 19.52 -6.98
N VAL A 17 -23.94 18.23 -6.81
CA VAL A 17 -23.21 17.11 -7.43
C VAL A 17 -24.05 16.53 -8.55
N THR A 18 -23.49 16.39 -9.76
CA THR A 18 -24.21 15.95 -10.95
C THR A 18 -23.32 15.24 -11.96
N GLY A 19 -23.93 14.37 -12.77
CA GLY A 19 -23.30 13.88 -13.99
C GLY A 19 -23.25 14.94 -15.09
N TYR A 20 -22.23 14.88 -15.94
CA TYR A 20 -22.11 15.84 -17.06
C TYR A 20 -23.27 15.75 -18.06
N ASP A 21 -23.91 14.62 -18.20
CA ASP A 21 -24.97 14.37 -19.21
C ASP A 21 -26.32 15.00 -18.86
N ILE A 22 -26.53 15.43 -17.64
CA ILE A 22 -27.76 16.07 -17.18
C ILE A 22 -27.62 17.56 -16.85
N ILE A 23 -26.46 18.17 -17.11
CA ILE A 23 -26.25 19.61 -16.93
C ILE A 23 -27.32 20.45 -17.66
N PRO A 24 -27.62 20.20 -18.99
CA PRO A 24 -28.62 20.98 -19.73
C PRO A 24 -30.05 20.83 -19.21
N PHE A 25 -30.32 19.71 -18.52
CA PHE A 25 -31.66 19.40 -18.03
C PHE A 25 -31.88 19.81 -16.58
N TRP A 26 -31.01 19.37 -15.69
CA TRP A 26 -31.16 19.59 -14.24
C TRP A 26 -30.50 20.89 -13.77
N VAL A 27 -29.23 21.08 -14.03
CA VAL A 27 -28.49 22.23 -13.51
C VAL A 27 -29.07 23.52 -14.07
N MET A 28 -29.27 23.60 -15.39
CA MET A 28 -29.86 24.77 -16.03
C MET A 28 -31.26 25.10 -15.50
N ARG A 29 -32.10 24.08 -15.29
CA ARG A 29 -33.48 24.31 -14.78
C ARG A 29 -33.45 24.81 -13.35
N MET A 30 -32.61 24.26 -12.49
CA MET A 30 -32.44 24.75 -11.11
C MET A 30 -31.97 26.21 -11.10
N MET A 31 -30.98 26.54 -11.95
CA MET A 31 -30.42 27.90 -12.01
C MET A 31 -31.47 28.93 -12.41
N PHE A 32 -32.17 28.75 -13.56
CA PHE A 32 -33.14 29.75 -14.02
C PHE A 32 -34.39 29.78 -13.13
N SER A 33 -34.86 28.64 -12.59
CA SER A 33 -35.99 28.64 -11.65
C SER A 33 -35.61 29.31 -10.34
N GLY A 34 -34.45 29.04 -9.82
CA GLY A 34 -33.92 29.69 -8.61
C GLY A 34 -33.85 31.20 -8.77
N LEU A 35 -33.24 31.68 -9.84
CA LEU A 35 -33.12 33.10 -10.15
C LEU A 35 -34.47 33.77 -10.34
N GLU A 36 -35.37 33.14 -11.11
CA GLU A 36 -36.69 33.72 -11.39
C GLU A 36 -37.55 33.84 -10.13
N HIS A 37 -37.55 32.83 -9.25
CA HIS A 37 -38.45 32.79 -8.11
C HIS A 37 -37.87 33.45 -6.83
N THR A 38 -36.53 33.48 -6.66
CA THR A 38 -35.91 33.94 -5.45
C THR A 38 -34.97 35.14 -5.65
N GLY A 39 -34.56 35.40 -6.89
CA GLY A 39 -33.52 36.39 -7.21
C GLY A 39 -32.10 35.99 -6.79
N LYS A 40 -31.91 34.75 -6.33
CA LYS A 40 -30.61 34.25 -5.86
C LYS A 40 -30.23 33.00 -6.64
N VAL A 41 -28.92 32.78 -6.87
CA VAL A 41 -28.44 31.51 -7.43
C VAL A 41 -28.66 30.37 -6.43
N PRO A 42 -29.07 29.18 -6.86
CA PRO A 42 -29.42 28.07 -5.95
C PRO A 42 -28.21 27.38 -5.30
N PHE A 43 -27.01 27.53 -5.87
CA PHE A 43 -25.75 26.97 -5.40
C PHE A 43 -24.57 27.73 -6.02
N ASP A 44 -23.42 27.75 -5.39
CA ASP A 44 -22.21 28.43 -5.85
C ASP A 44 -21.21 27.48 -6.55
N THR A 45 -21.24 26.22 -6.22
CA THR A 45 -20.34 25.20 -6.79
C THR A 45 -21.12 24.06 -7.45
N VAL A 46 -20.65 23.59 -8.61
CA VAL A 46 -21.18 22.40 -9.30
C VAL A 46 -20.05 21.40 -9.47
N LEU A 47 -20.09 20.30 -8.71
CA LEU A 47 -19.17 19.19 -8.84
C LEU A 47 -19.72 18.22 -9.91
N ILE A 48 -18.98 18.08 -11.01
CA ILE A 48 -19.37 17.26 -12.14
C ILE A 48 -18.62 15.93 -12.07
N HIS A 49 -19.36 14.83 -12.01
CA HIS A 49 -18.78 13.47 -12.06
C HIS A 49 -19.02 12.82 -13.43
N GLY A 50 -18.18 11.83 -13.77
CA GLY A 50 -18.36 10.98 -14.93
C GLY A 50 -19.42 9.90 -14.73
N LEU A 51 -19.65 9.10 -15.76
CA LEU A 51 -20.61 7.99 -15.73
C LEU A 51 -19.89 6.67 -15.47
N VAL A 52 -20.59 5.76 -14.79
CA VAL A 52 -20.14 4.37 -14.66
C VAL A 52 -20.50 3.62 -15.94
N ARG A 53 -19.51 3.01 -16.57
CA ARG A 53 -19.64 2.21 -17.80
C ARG A 53 -19.34 0.74 -17.52
N ASP A 54 -19.80 -0.15 -18.40
CA ASP A 54 -19.44 -1.56 -18.31
C ASP A 54 -17.91 -1.79 -18.53
N SER A 55 -17.44 -3.01 -18.34
CA SER A 55 -16.02 -3.37 -18.51
C SER A 55 -15.47 -3.11 -19.92
N GLN A 56 -16.35 -3.03 -20.93
CA GLN A 56 -16.00 -2.70 -22.32
C GLN A 56 -16.04 -1.19 -22.61
N GLY A 57 -16.42 -0.38 -21.61
CA GLY A 57 -16.52 1.08 -21.74
C GLY A 57 -17.84 1.57 -22.38
N ARG A 58 -18.84 0.70 -22.51
CA ARG A 58 -20.15 1.09 -23.08
C ARG A 58 -21.03 1.69 -21.99
N LYS A 59 -21.87 2.66 -22.35
CA LYS A 59 -22.87 3.22 -21.43
C LYS A 59 -23.84 2.09 -21.02
N MET A 60 -24.09 1.96 -19.73
CA MET A 60 -25.06 1.01 -19.21
C MET A 60 -26.48 1.43 -19.58
N SER A 61 -27.28 0.50 -20.09
CA SER A 61 -28.69 0.73 -20.42
C SER A 61 -29.52 -0.54 -20.25
N LYS A 62 -30.81 -0.35 -19.97
CA LYS A 62 -31.78 -1.46 -19.89
C LYS A 62 -31.87 -2.25 -21.19
N SER A 63 -31.78 -1.54 -22.32
CA SER A 63 -31.90 -2.14 -23.66
C SER A 63 -30.69 -3.02 -24.03
N LEU A 64 -29.52 -2.74 -23.51
CA LEU A 64 -28.32 -3.55 -23.72
C LEU A 64 -28.17 -4.68 -22.70
N GLY A 65 -28.95 -4.68 -21.61
CA GLY A 65 -28.87 -5.68 -20.57
C GLY A 65 -27.48 -5.71 -19.84
N ASN A 66 -26.70 -4.62 -19.96
CA ASN A 66 -25.37 -4.50 -19.39
C ASN A 66 -25.34 -3.66 -18.10
N GLY A 67 -26.51 -3.37 -17.53
CA GLY A 67 -26.63 -2.70 -16.24
C GLY A 67 -26.18 -3.62 -15.11
N ILE A 68 -25.50 -3.05 -14.14
CA ILE A 68 -25.12 -3.72 -12.87
C ILE A 68 -26.05 -3.20 -11.79
N ASP A 69 -26.74 -4.11 -11.11
CA ASP A 69 -27.58 -3.75 -9.97
C ASP A 69 -26.69 -3.48 -8.74
N PRO A 70 -26.71 -2.24 -8.20
CA PRO A 70 -25.95 -1.93 -6.98
C PRO A 70 -26.31 -2.82 -5.80
N LEU A 71 -27.57 -3.29 -5.69
CA LEU A 71 -28.00 -4.15 -4.61
C LEU A 71 -27.35 -5.53 -4.68
N GLU A 72 -27.17 -6.11 -5.87
CA GLU A 72 -26.44 -7.36 -6.05
C GLU A 72 -24.97 -7.20 -5.63
N VAL A 73 -24.36 -6.04 -5.91
CA VAL A 73 -22.99 -5.74 -5.49
C VAL A 73 -22.91 -5.63 -3.98
N ILE A 74 -23.87 -4.94 -3.36
CA ILE A 74 -23.94 -4.75 -1.90
C ILE A 74 -24.13 -6.10 -1.19
N ASP A 75 -25.04 -6.94 -1.67
CA ASP A 75 -25.29 -8.26 -1.10
C ASP A 75 -24.05 -9.16 -1.13
N LYS A 76 -23.24 -9.04 -2.18
CA LYS A 76 -22.06 -9.88 -2.39
C LYS A 76 -20.79 -9.36 -1.71
N TYR A 77 -20.58 -8.04 -1.70
CA TYR A 77 -19.31 -7.44 -1.30
C TYR A 77 -19.44 -6.41 -0.15
N GLY A 78 -20.66 -5.99 0.18
CA GLY A 78 -20.93 -4.94 1.16
C GLY A 78 -21.01 -3.53 0.55
N ALA A 79 -21.76 -2.66 1.22
CA ALA A 79 -21.98 -1.29 0.76
C ALA A 79 -20.69 -0.47 0.75
N ASP A 80 -19.84 -0.60 1.76
CA ASP A 80 -18.56 0.11 1.85
C ASP A 80 -17.62 -0.21 0.70
N ALA A 81 -17.57 -1.48 0.27
CA ALA A 81 -16.76 -1.89 -0.88
C ALA A 81 -17.22 -1.23 -2.18
N LEU A 82 -18.53 -1.17 -2.41
CA LEU A 82 -19.09 -0.48 -3.57
C LEU A 82 -18.80 1.02 -3.54
N ARG A 83 -19.08 1.68 -2.40
CA ARG A 83 -18.85 3.12 -2.21
C ARG A 83 -17.39 3.50 -2.47
N PHE A 84 -16.46 2.78 -1.86
CA PHE A 84 -15.02 3.02 -2.03
C PHE A 84 -14.57 2.80 -3.48
N THR A 85 -15.06 1.74 -4.14
CA THR A 85 -14.75 1.46 -5.54
C THR A 85 -15.20 2.58 -6.47
N LEU A 86 -16.36 3.21 -6.22
CA LEU A 86 -16.90 4.26 -7.06
C LEU A 86 -16.13 5.59 -6.94
N ILE A 87 -15.40 5.79 -5.86
CA ILE A 87 -14.64 7.03 -5.61
C ILE A 87 -13.17 6.89 -6.02
N THR A 88 -12.54 5.72 -5.74
CA THR A 88 -11.10 5.53 -5.98
C THR A 88 -10.74 5.43 -7.46
N GLY A 89 -9.60 6.01 -7.82
CA GLY A 89 -9.04 5.93 -9.18
C GLY A 89 -9.82 6.70 -10.23
N ASN A 90 -10.63 7.69 -9.81
CA ASN A 90 -11.39 8.57 -10.71
C ASN A 90 -10.96 10.02 -10.54
N ALA A 91 -10.81 10.71 -11.67
CA ALA A 91 -10.73 12.16 -11.69
C ALA A 91 -12.12 12.78 -11.96
N PRO A 92 -12.44 13.96 -11.42
CA PRO A 92 -13.70 14.66 -11.69
C PRO A 92 -14.01 14.73 -13.19
N GLY A 93 -15.26 14.49 -13.55
CA GLY A 93 -15.75 14.54 -14.95
C GLY A 93 -15.37 13.36 -15.85
N ASN A 94 -14.54 12.44 -15.40
CA ASN A 94 -14.14 11.28 -16.19
C ASN A 94 -15.03 10.07 -15.93
N ASP A 95 -15.40 9.36 -17.02
CA ASP A 95 -16.11 8.09 -16.92
C ASP A 95 -15.22 7.00 -16.34
N MET A 96 -15.81 6.14 -15.51
CA MET A 96 -15.13 4.95 -14.99
C MET A 96 -15.69 3.67 -15.61
N ARG A 97 -14.83 2.68 -15.81
CA ARG A 97 -15.25 1.32 -16.12
C ARG A 97 -15.42 0.52 -14.85
N PHE A 98 -16.55 -0.16 -14.74
CA PHE A 98 -16.81 -1.04 -13.60
C PHE A 98 -16.18 -2.40 -13.85
N TYR A 99 -15.39 -2.85 -12.86
CA TYR A 99 -14.78 -4.18 -12.79
C TYR A 99 -15.08 -4.81 -11.43
N TRP A 100 -15.51 -6.05 -11.45
CA TRP A 100 -15.79 -6.82 -10.22
C TRP A 100 -14.56 -6.99 -9.35
N GLU A 101 -13.41 -7.15 -9.98
CA GLU A 101 -12.11 -7.29 -9.31
C GLU A 101 -11.74 -6.05 -8.47
N ARG A 102 -12.18 -4.86 -8.89
CA ARG A 102 -12.00 -3.63 -8.12
C ARG A 102 -12.86 -3.61 -6.86
N VAL A 103 -14.11 -4.09 -6.97
CA VAL A 103 -15.00 -4.21 -5.79
C VAL A 103 -14.45 -5.24 -4.81
N GLU A 104 -13.93 -6.36 -5.32
CA GLU A 104 -13.28 -7.36 -4.50
C GLU A 104 -12.03 -6.81 -3.78
N ALA A 105 -11.21 -6.00 -4.46
CA ALA A 105 -10.07 -5.32 -3.85
C ALA A 105 -10.52 -4.36 -2.72
N SER A 106 -11.59 -3.59 -2.94
CA SER A 106 -12.16 -2.70 -1.92
C SER A 106 -12.71 -3.48 -0.71
N ARG A 107 -13.35 -4.64 -0.93
CA ARG A 107 -13.76 -5.54 0.15
C ARG A 107 -12.55 -6.08 0.93
N ASN A 108 -11.49 -6.46 0.23
CA ASN A 108 -10.26 -6.93 0.87
C ASN A 108 -9.61 -5.83 1.71
N PHE A 109 -9.69 -4.58 1.28
CA PHE A 109 -9.30 -3.43 2.09
C PHE A 109 -10.13 -3.31 3.36
N ALA A 110 -11.47 -3.37 3.27
CA ALA A 110 -12.34 -3.40 4.44
C ALA A 110 -11.96 -4.53 5.42
N ASN A 111 -11.72 -5.73 4.90
CA ASN A 111 -11.27 -6.87 5.70
C ASN A 111 -9.91 -6.62 6.38
N LYS A 112 -9.00 -5.91 5.71
CA LYS A 112 -7.69 -5.56 6.30
C LYS A 112 -7.85 -4.59 7.47
N VAL A 113 -8.70 -3.57 7.33
CA VAL A 113 -9.04 -2.63 8.41
C VAL A 113 -9.67 -3.37 9.60
N TRP A 114 -10.62 -4.25 9.32
CA TRP A 114 -11.27 -5.09 10.35
C TRP A 114 -10.26 -5.98 11.10
N ASN A 115 -9.38 -6.66 10.37
CA ASN A 115 -8.38 -7.53 10.99
C ASN A 115 -7.35 -6.74 11.81
N ALA A 116 -6.96 -5.55 11.37
CA ALA A 116 -6.10 -4.65 12.13
C ALA A 116 -6.78 -4.22 13.44
N SER A 117 -8.06 -3.84 13.39
CA SER A 117 -8.82 -3.48 14.60
C SER A 117 -8.94 -4.65 15.58
N ARG A 118 -9.23 -5.86 15.09
CA ARG A 118 -9.27 -7.06 15.93
C ARG A 118 -7.94 -7.36 16.59
N PHE A 119 -6.83 -7.24 15.82
CA PHE A 119 -5.48 -7.41 16.37
C PHE A 119 -5.23 -6.44 17.52
N ILE A 120 -5.62 -5.18 17.37
CA ILE A 120 -5.46 -4.15 18.40
C ILE A 120 -6.31 -4.49 19.62
N GLN A 121 -7.60 -4.79 19.44
CA GLN A 121 -8.52 -5.14 20.53
C GLN A 121 -8.04 -6.35 21.34
N MET A 122 -7.54 -7.38 20.67
CA MET A 122 -7.01 -8.60 21.32
C MET A 122 -5.78 -8.35 22.19
N ASN A 123 -5.05 -7.26 21.94
CA ASN A 123 -3.86 -6.89 22.71
C ASN A 123 -4.14 -5.78 23.73
N MET A 124 -5.35 -5.19 23.75
CA MET A 124 -5.71 -4.18 24.74
C MET A 124 -5.85 -4.79 26.15
N PRO A 125 -5.38 -4.09 27.18
CA PRO A 125 -5.64 -4.50 28.57
C PRO A 125 -7.15 -4.38 28.90
N GLU A 126 -7.61 -5.14 29.90
CA GLU A 126 -9.03 -5.15 30.32
C GLU A 126 -9.54 -3.76 30.74
N GLU A 127 -8.68 -2.96 31.39
CA GLU A 127 -8.99 -1.57 31.76
C GLU A 127 -9.05 -0.60 30.58
N GLY A 128 -8.69 -1.05 29.37
CA GLY A 128 -8.58 -0.21 28.19
C GLY A 128 -7.38 0.76 28.22
N ILE A 129 -7.29 1.61 27.21
CA ILE A 129 -6.30 2.68 27.13
C ILE A 129 -7.02 3.97 26.73
N ASP A 130 -6.89 5.00 27.57
CA ASP A 130 -7.39 6.34 27.28
C ASP A 130 -6.44 7.07 26.34
N VAL A 131 -6.91 7.38 25.13
CA VAL A 131 -6.13 8.08 24.10
C VAL A 131 -5.87 9.57 24.39
N LYS A 132 -6.52 10.15 25.40
CA LYS A 132 -6.28 11.53 25.86
C LYS A 132 -4.99 11.65 26.66
N ASN A 133 -4.52 10.57 27.25
CA ASN A 133 -3.34 10.54 28.09
C ASN A 133 -2.13 10.05 27.29
N LYS A 134 -1.47 10.97 26.58
CA LYS A 134 -0.28 10.69 25.76
C LYS A 134 0.88 10.14 26.61
N PRO A 135 1.45 8.97 26.30
CA PRO A 135 2.63 8.44 26.99
C PRO A 135 3.90 9.29 26.73
N GLU A 136 4.77 9.36 27.73
CA GLU A 136 6.04 10.07 27.60
C GLU A 136 7.12 9.23 26.84
N ASN A 137 7.03 7.91 26.89
CA ASN A 137 8.03 6.97 26.39
C ASN A 137 7.72 6.44 24.97
N LEU A 138 7.24 7.33 24.08
CA LEU A 138 7.06 7.03 22.66
C LEU A 138 8.41 6.72 22.00
N THR A 139 8.46 5.60 21.25
CA THR A 139 9.65 5.23 20.45
C THR A 139 9.64 5.97 19.10
N ASP A 140 10.76 5.90 18.35
CA ASP A 140 10.86 6.51 17.03
C ASP A 140 9.77 5.98 16.05
N ALA A 141 9.43 4.68 16.16
CA ALA A 141 8.35 4.09 15.36
C ALA A 141 6.97 4.67 15.73
N ASP A 142 6.70 4.92 17.01
CA ASP A 142 5.45 5.52 17.47
C ASP A 142 5.33 6.97 16.96
N LYS A 143 6.40 7.74 17.09
CA LYS A 143 6.46 9.11 16.61
C LYS A 143 6.32 9.19 15.08
N TRP A 144 6.99 8.28 14.39
CA TRP A 144 6.88 8.18 12.93
C TRP A 144 5.43 8.00 12.47
N ILE A 145 4.69 7.02 13.00
CA ILE A 145 3.32 6.76 12.55
C ILE A 145 2.35 7.87 12.99
N LEU A 146 2.59 8.51 14.14
CA LEU A 146 1.84 9.70 14.57
C LEU A 146 2.07 10.86 13.63
N SER A 147 3.30 11.12 13.20
CA SER A 147 3.63 12.15 12.22
C SER A 147 2.99 11.86 10.87
N LYS A 148 2.98 10.60 10.44
CA LYS A 148 2.33 10.17 9.18
C LYS A 148 0.82 10.41 9.19
N VAL A 149 0.09 10.01 10.25
CA VAL A 149 -1.35 10.25 10.33
C VAL A 149 -1.70 11.73 10.48
N ASN A 150 -0.85 12.48 11.17
CA ASN A 150 -0.98 13.93 11.34
C ASN A 150 -0.86 14.66 9.97
N THR A 151 0.13 14.31 9.16
CA THR A 151 0.29 14.82 7.80
C THR A 151 -0.87 14.36 6.90
N LEU A 152 -1.30 13.10 7.03
CA LEU A 152 -2.45 12.58 6.30
C LEU A 152 -3.72 13.39 6.57
N ALA A 153 -4.00 13.77 7.82
CA ALA A 153 -5.16 14.57 8.18
C ALA A 153 -5.17 15.92 7.43
N LYS A 154 -4.02 16.59 7.37
CA LYS A 154 -3.85 17.82 6.58
C LYS A 154 -4.10 17.58 5.10
N ASP A 155 -3.41 16.61 4.52
CA ASP A 155 -3.47 16.31 3.10
C ASP A 155 -4.87 15.91 2.64
N VAL A 156 -5.56 15.09 3.42
CA VAL A 156 -6.93 14.65 3.14
C VAL A 156 -7.87 15.84 3.18
N THR A 157 -7.77 16.69 4.21
CA THR A 157 -8.60 17.89 4.34
C THR A 157 -8.41 18.83 3.15
N GLU A 158 -7.16 19.13 2.78
CA GLU A 158 -6.85 19.97 1.62
C GLU A 158 -7.39 19.41 0.28
N ASN A 159 -7.33 18.08 0.09
CA ASN A 159 -7.88 17.47 -1.12
C ASN A 159 -9.41 17.46 -1.11
N LEU A 160 -10.06 17.25 0.04
CA LEU A 160 -11.52 17.33 0.16
C LEU A 160 -12.02 18.74 -0.13
N ASP A 161 -11.36 19.79 0.38
CA ASP A 161 -11.67 21.19 0.11
C ASP A 161 -11.57 21.55 -1.38
N LYS A 162 -10.70 20.87 -2.11
CA LYS A 162 -10.55 21.00 -3.57
C LYS A 162 -11.46 20.07 -4.38
N PHE A 163 -12.33 19.30 -3.73
CA PHE A 163 -13.14 18.23 -4.37
C PHE A 163 -12.32 17.11 -5.04
N GLU A 164 -11.08 16.89 -4.64
CA GLU A 164 -10.21 15.83 -5.11
C GLU A 164 -10.46 14.53 -4.31
N LEU A 165 -11.71 14.07 -4.31
CA LEU A 165 -12.20 12.98 -3.45
C LEU A 165 -11.44 11.66 -3.66
N GLY A 166 -11.09 11.34 -4.91
CA GLY A 166 -10.34 10.13 -5.25
C GLY A 166 -8.92 10.17 -4.71
N ILE A 167 -8.24 11.33 -4.79
CA ILE A 167 -6.88 11.50 -4.27
C ILE A 167 -6.87 11.36 -2.74
N ALA A 168 -7.84 11.96 -2.06
CA ALA A 168 -7.99 11.82 -0.61
C ALA A 168 -8.21 10.35 -0.22
N ALA A 169 -9.08 9.61 -0.94
CA ALA A 169 -9.34 8.20 -0.69
C ALA A 169 -8.09 7.33 -0.91
N ASP A 170 -7.31 7.59 -1.97
CA ASP A 170 -6.07 6.84 -2.27
C ASP A 170 -5.01 7.07 -1.18
N LYS A 171 -4.83 8.31 -0.69
CA LYS A 171 -3.92 8.61 0.43
C LYS A 171 -4.31 7.88 1.73
N ILE A 172 -5.61 7.83 2.05
CA ILE A 172 -6.12 7.09 3.22
C ILE A 172 -5.85 5.60 3.06
N TYR A 173 -6.10 5.04 1.86
CA TYR A 173 -5.84 3.65 1.54
C TYR A 173 -4.36 3.30 1.72
N GLU A 174 -3.45 4.06 1.10
CA GLU A 174 -2.00 3.85 1.19
C GLU A 174 -1.51 3.92 2.64
N PHE A 175 -1.97 4.91 3.40
CA PHE A 175 -1.61 5.03 4.81
C PHE A 175 -2.05 3.80 5.63
N ILE A 176 -3.33 3.41 5.53
CA ILE A 176 -3.85 2.30 6.32
C ILE A 176 -3.22 0.98 5.88
N TRP A 177 -3.12 0.74 4.57
CA TRP A 177 -2.62 -0.52 4.05
C TRP A 177 -1.12 -0.68 4.30
N GLU A 178 -0.32 0.28 3.83
CA GLU A 178 1.12 0.18 3.85
C GLU A 178 1.72 0.65 5.17
N GLU A 179 1.51 1.93 5.54
CA GLU A 179 2.22 2.52 6.66
C GLU A 179 1.76 1.91 8.00
N PHE A 180 0.46 1.83 8.21
CA PHE A 180 -0.10 1.34 9.46
C PHE A 180 -0.06 -0.20 9.55
N CYS A 181 -0.64 -0.91 8.57
CA CYS A 181 -0.77 -2.37 8.67
C CYS A 181 0.52 -3.11 8.33
N ASP A 182 1.19 -2.77 7.20
CA ASP A 182 2.34 -3.56 6.73
C ASP A 182 3.64 -3.18 7.45
N TRP A 183 3.73 -1.95 8.00
CA TRP A 183 4.90 -1.50 8.72
C TRP A 183 4.68 -1.35 10.21
N TYR A 184 3.84 -0.42 10.66
CA TYR A 184 3.77 -0.08 12.07
C TYR A 184 3.30 -1.25 12.95
N ILE A 185 2.23 -1.94 12.55
CA ILE A 185 1.75 -3.13 13.28
C ILE A 185 2.86 -4.18 13.40
N GLU A 186 3.59 -4.44 12.32
CA GLU A 186 4.69 -5.41 12.36
C GLU A 186 5.88 -4.93 13.22
N MET A 187 6.17 -3.63 13.22
CA MET A 187 7.24 -3.05 14.06
C MET A 187 6.96 -3.16 15.55
N VAL A 188 5.70 -3.08 15.97
CA VAL A 188 5.33 -3.09 17.39
C VAL A 188 5.11 -4.49 17.97
N LYS A 189 4.91 -5.52 17.14
CA LYS A 189 4.69 -6.90 17.62
C LYS A 189 5.71 -7.39 18.65
N PRO A 190 7.03 -7.19 18.48
CA PRO A 190 8.01 -7.60 19.50
C PRO A 190 7.77 -6.99 20.86
N ARG A 191 7.33 -5.72 20.91
CA ARG A 191 7.00 -5.00 22.15
C ARG A 191 5.70 -5.53 22.78
N LEU A 192 4.71 -5.85 21.96
CA LEU A 192 3.41 -6.35 22.44
C LEU A 192 3.51 -7.75 23.05
N TYR A 193 4.41 -8.58 22.52
CA TYR A 193 4.63 -9.95 22.98
C TYR A 193 5.68 -10.09 24.09
N ASN A 194 6.29 -8.99 24.52
CA ASN A 194 7.24 -8.94 25.62
C ASN A 194 6.58 -8.19 26.79
N ASP A 195 6.24 -8.94 27.86
CA ASP A 195 5.59 -8.34 29.02
C ASP A 195 6.51 -7.44 29.85
N ASP A 196 7.82 -7.60 29.71
CA ASP A 196 8.82 -6.77 30.38
C ASP A 196 9.16 -5.48 29.60
N ASP A 197 8.57 -5.27 28.41
CA ASP A 197 8.81 -4.07 27.61
C ASP A 197 8.06 -2.87 28.19
N ASN A 198 8.80 -1.93 28.76
CA ASN A 198 8.24 -0.73 29.37
C ASN A 198 7.59 0.25 28.36
N THR A 199 7.77 0.02 27.05
CA THR A 199 7.16 0.81 25.97
C THR A 199 5.89 0.15 25.39
N LYS A 200 5.50 -1.04 25.88
CA LYS A 200 4.31 -1.77 25.43
C LYS A 200 3.03 -0.92 25.51
N LYS A 201 2.86 -0.19 26.62
CA LYS A 201 1.71 0.70 26.83
C LYS A 201 1.68 1.85 25.80
N ALA A 202 2.85 2.40 25.49
CA ALA A 202 2.98 3.45 24.46
C ALA A 202 2.63 2.91 23.06
N ALA A 203 3.05 1.69 22.72
CA ALA A 203 2.67 1.04 21.46
C ALA A 203 1.15 0.84 21.33
N LEU A 204 0.49 0.34 22.37
CA LEU A 204 -0.96 0.14 22.39
C LEU A 204 -1.74 1.45 22.30
N TRP A 205 -1.29 2.49 23.02
CA TRP A 205 -1.85 3.83 22.93
C TRP A 205 -1.76 4.37 21.50
N THR A 206 -0.58 4.26 20.88
CA THR A 206 -0.35 4.74 19.52
C THR A 206 -1.18 3.96 18.49
N LEU A 207 -1.26 2.62 18.61
CA LEU A 207 -2.12 1.80 17.75
C LEU A 207 -3.56 2.24 17.80
N LYS A 208 -4.11 2.45 19.01
CA LYS A 208 -5.49 2.88 19.22
C LYS A 208 -5.71 4.29 18.66
N LYS A 209 -4.84 5.24 19.01
CA LYS A 209 -4.94 6.64 18.58
C LYS A 209 -4.90 6.78 17.07
N VAL A 210 -3.91 6.17 16.42
CA VAL A 210 -3.73 6.23 14.97
C VAL A 210 -4.89 5.55 14.23
N LEU A 211 -5.38 4.40 14.73
CA LEU A 211 -6.54 3.75 14.12
C LEU A 211 -7.78 4.63 14.22
N ILE A 212 -8.06 5.23 15.37
CA ILE A 212 -9.22 6.12 15.55
C ILE A 212 -9.15 7.28 14.56
N ASP A 213 -8.01 7.95 14.42
CA ASP A 213 -7.85 9.06 13.49
C ASP A 213 -8.02 8.61 12.03
N ALA A 214 -7.43 7.47 11.66
CA ALA A 214 -7.58 6.89 10.32
C ALA A 214 -9.04 6.49 10.01
N LEU A 215 -9.78 5.94 10.99
CA LEU A 215 -11.20 5.63 10.83
C LEU A 215 -12.03 6.88 10.60
N LYS A 216 -11.75 7.98 11.31
CA LYS A 216 -12.43 9.27 11.11
C LYS A 216 -12.21 9.80 9.69
N LEU A 217 -10.97 9.74 9.19
CA LEU A 217 -10.66 10.14 7.81
C LEU A 217 -11.33 9.23 6.76
N LEU A 218 -11.43 7.94 7.04
CA LEU A 218 -12.04 6.95 6.14
C LEU A 218 -13.57 6.99 6.15
N HIS A 219 -14.19 7.46 7.25
CA HIS A 219 -15.64 7.36 7.47
C HIS A 219 -16.49 7.93 6.33
N PRO A 220 -16.19 9.08 5.71
CA PRO A 220 -16.99 9.58 4.59
C PRO A 220 -17.10 8.60 3.40
N TYR A 221 -16.13 7.72 3.24
CA TYR A 221 -16.06 6.74 2.15
C TYR A 221 -16.65 5.38 2.54
N MET A 222 -16.38 4.90 3.74
CA MET A 222 -16.72 3.57 4.24
C MET A 222 -17.43 3.67 5.62
N PRO A 223 -18.65 4.24 5.65
CA PRO A 223 -19.30 4.61 6.92
C PRO A 223 -19.65 3.43 7.82
N PHE A 224 -20.00 2.26 7.25
CA PHE A 224 -20.51 1.16 8.05
C PHE A 224 -19.42 0.46 8.86
N ILE A 225 -18.32 0.08 8.23
CA ILE A 225 -17.22 -0.60 8.92
C ILE A 225 -16.49 0.33 9.89
N THR A 226 -16.35 1.61 9.54
CA THR A 226 -15.65 2.57 10.40
C THR A 226 -16.45 2.87 11.65
N GLU A 227 -17.77 2.99 11.56
CA GLU A 227 -18.67 3.13 12.70
C GLU A 227 -18.58 1.91 13.63
N GLU A 228 -18.75 0.72 13.08
CA GLU A 228 -18.68 -0.53 13.84
C GLU A 228 -17.36 -0.68 14.61
N ILE A 229 -16.24 -0.42 13.94
CA ILE A 229 -14.92 -0.51 14.59
C ILE A 229 -14.77 0.58 15.65
N PHE A 230 -15.16 1.81 15.33
CA PHE A 230 -15.01 2.95 16.22
C PHE A 230 -15.76 2.75 17.53
N CYS A 231 -17.04 2.35 17.47
CA CYS A 231 -17.85 2.11 18.65
C CYS A 231 -17.34 0.94 19.52
N ASN A 232 -16.59 0.01 18.91
CA ASN A 232 -15.97 -1.10 19.66
C ASN A 232 -14.57 -0.76 20.23
N LEU A 233 -13.96 0.36 19.80
CA LEU A 233 -12.62 0.77 20.26
C LEU A 233 -12.67 1.74 21.44
N GLN A 234 -13.75 2.46 21.61
CA GLN A 234 -13.91 3.49 22.63
C GLN A 234 -15.36 3.59 23.12
N ASP A 235 -15.56 4.12 24.32
CA ASP A 235 -16.86 4.24 24.99
C ASP A 235 -17.29 5.70 25.27
N GLU A 236 -16.50 6.68 24.76
CA GLU A 236 -16.73 8.10 25.09
C GLU A 236 -17.71 8.80 24.16
N GLU A 237 -17.72 8.40 22.89
CA GLU A 237 -18.58 8.99 21.85
C GLU A 237 -19.57 7.92 21.35
N GLU A 238 -20.84 8.28 21.25
CA GLU A 238 -21.91 7.39 20.82
C GLU A 238 -21.77 6.95 19.36
N THR A 239 -21.20 7.80 18.52
CA THR A 239 -21.02 7.55 17.09
C THR A 239 -19.83 8.33 16.55
N ILE A 240 -19.13 7.79 15.57
CA ILE A 240 -18.04 8.48 14.85
C ILE A 240 -18.53 9.77 14.15
N MET A 241 -19.83 9.82 13.81
CA MET A 241 -20.46 10.99 13.16
C MET A 241 -20.41 12.26 14.02
N LEU A 242 -20.35 12.12 15.34
CA LEU A 242 -20.28 13.25 16.28
C LEU A 242 -18.83 13.59 16.64
N SER A 243 -17.88 12.79 16.23
CA SER A 243 -16.46 13.00 16.46
C SER A 243 -15.93 14.25 15.75
N LYS A 244 -14.94 14.88 16.37
CA LYS A 244 -14.18 15.95 15.70
C LYS A 244 -13.34 15.35 14.56
N TRP A 245 -13.30 16.08 13.44
CA TRP A 245 -12.41 15.77 12.33
C TRP A 245 -10.96 15.88 12.78
N PRO A 246 -10.06 14.96 12.38
CA PRO A 246 -8.65 15.04 12.70
C PRO A 246 -8.01 16.28 12.04
N GLU A 247 -7.26 17.05 12.83
CA GLU A 247 -6.55 18.24 12.38
C GLU A 247 -5.06 18.07 12.57
N PHE A 248 -4.27 18.67 11.67
CA PHE A 248 -2.82 18.73 11.82
C PHE A 248 -2.43 19.55 13.05
N THR A 249 -1.52 19.03 13.84
CA THR A 249 -0.93 19.73 14.99
C THR A 249 0.59 19.64 14.97
N GLU A 250 1.28 20.70 15.37
CA GLU A 250 2.75 20.70 15.49
C GLU A 250 3.25 19.72 16.56
N GLU A 251 2.39 19.36 17.52
CA GLU A 251 2.71 18.40 18.58
C GLU A 251 3.08 17.01 18.04
N TYR A 252 2.51 16.63 16.90
CA TYR A 252 2.76 15.34 16.24
C TYR A 252 3.58 15.47 14.95
N ASP A 253 4.28 16.59 14.75
CA ASP A 253 5.27 16.74 13.68
C ASP A 253 6.65 16.26 14.15
N PHE A 254 6.99 15.03 13.83
CA PHE A 254 8.24 14.36 14.21
C PHE A 254 9.15 14.12 13.00
N ALA A 255 9.48 15.16 12.26
CA ALA A 255 10.22 15.09 10.99
C ALA A 255 11.56 14.33 11.10
N LYS A 256 12.25 14.41 12.24
CA LYS A 256 13.52 13.70 12.49
C LYS A 256 13.31 12.19 12.58
N GLU A 257 12.37 11.78 13.41
CA GLU A 257 12.03 10.37 13.62
C GLU A 257 11.39 9.77 12.36
N GLU A 258 10.61 10.56 11.63
CA GLU A 258 10.07 10.16 10.34
C GLU A 258 11.19 9.80 9.35
N LYS A 259 12.17 10.68 9.18
CA LYS A 259 13.33 10.44 8.33
C LYS A 259 14.13 9.20 8.78
N ALA A 260 14.30 9.01 10.07
CA ALA A 260 15.02 7.86 10.62
C ALA A 260 14.33 6.54 10.28
N VAL A 261 13.02 6.44 10.51
CA VAL A 261 12.25 5.23 10.22
C VAL A 261 12.14 4.98 8.71
N GLU A 262 11.98 6.00 7.88
CA GLU A 262 11.99 5.82 6.41
C GLU A 262 13.34 5.29 5.91
N THR A 263 14.46 5.72 6.49
CA THR A 263 15.80 5.16 6.17
C THR A 263 15.87 3.67 6.50
N ILE A 264 15.34 3.24 7.65
CA ILE A 264 15.26 1.83 8.05
C ILE A 264 14.35 1.05 7.09
N LYS A 265 13.18 1.59 6.74
CA LYS A 265 12.24 0.98 5.80
C LYS A 265 12.87 0.77 4.43
N GLU A 266 13.59 1.76 3.92
CA GLU A 266 14.32 1.66 2.64
C GLU A 266 15.34 0.51 2.69
N ALA A 267 16.12 0.43 3.76
CA ALA A 267 17.09 -0.65 3.96
C ALA A 267 16.42 -2.02 3.99
N VAL A 268 15.35 -2.17 4.76
CA VAL A 268 14.59 -3.43 4.87
C VAL A 268 13.94 -3.81 3.54
N ARG A 269 13.36 -2.86 2.80
CA ARG A 269 12.79 -3.11 1.46
C ARG A 269 13.86 -3.66 0.51
N ASN A 270 15.02 -3.03 0.48
CA ASN A 270 16.13 -3.46 -0.37
C ASN A 270 16.66 -4.85 0.01
N ILE A 271 16.79 -5.15 1.30
CA ILE A 271 17.13 -6.50 1.78
C ILE A 271 16.10 -7.52 1.29
N ARG A 272 14.81 -7.23 1.45
CA ARG A 272 13.72 -8.12 0.99
C ARG A 272 13.76 -8.33 -0.52
N ASN A 273 13.99 -7.29 -1.31
CA ASN A 273 14.07 -7.36 -2.77
C ASN A 273 15.19 -8.32 -3.22
N ILE A 274 16.41 -8.13 -2.70
CA ILE A 274 17.54 -9.01 -3.02
C ILE A 274 17.26 -10.44 -2.58
N ARG A 275 16.72 -10.65 -1.38
CA ARG A 275 16.35 -11.99 -0.91
C ARG A 275 15.31 -12.66 -1.81
N SER A 276 14.35 -11.88 -2.31
CA SER A 276 13.32 -12.35 -3.25
C SER A 276 13.94 -12.71 -4.61
N GLU A 277 14.80 -11.88 -5.16
CA GLU A 277 15.53 -12.13 -6.42
C GLU A 277 16.39 -13.41 -6.33
N MET A 278 16.98 -13.62 -5.16
CA MET A 278 17.78 -14.83 -4.88
C MET A 278 16.94 -16.03 -4.42
N ASN A 279 15.61 -15.92 -4.37
CA ASN A 279 14.69 -16.95 -3.88
C ASN A 279 15.03 -17.47 -2.47
N VAL A 280 15.49 -16.58 -1.58
CA VAL A 280 15.81 -16.92 -0.19
C VAL A 280 14.54 -16.99 0.64
N ALA A 281 14.28 -18.15 1.25
CA ALA A 281 13.11 -18.34 2.09
C ALA A 281 13.13 -17.37 3.31
N PRO A 282 11.97 -16.82 3.74
CA PRO A 282 11.87 -15.96 4.92
C PRO A 282 12.43 -16.59 6.21
N SER A 283 12.30 -17.91 6.36
CA SER A 283 12.82 -18.67 7.51
C SER A 283 14.35 -18.72 7.59
N LYS A 284 15.05 -18.47 6.48
CA LYS A 284 16.52 -18.46 6.44
C LYS A 284 17.02 -17.08 6.84
N LYS A 285 17.52 -16.96 8.07
CA LYS A 285 18.12 -15.74 8.57
C LYS A 285 19.57 -15.61 8.15
N ALA A 286 20.05 -14.38 7.95
CA ALA A 286 21.44 -14.07 7.62
C ALA A 286 21.92 -12.85 8.40
N LYS A 287 23.23 -12.74 8.61
CA LYS A 287 23.83 -11.52 9.18
C LYS A 287 23.65 -10.36 8.23
N VAL A 288 23.44 -9.18 8.81
CA VAL A 288 23.34 -7.92 8.10
C VAL A 288 24.42 -6.99 8.63
N PHE A 289 25.31 -6.55 7.75
CA PHE A 289 26.31 -5.53 8.07
C PHE A 289 25.85 -4.21 7.49
N VAL A 290 25.84 -3.16 8.30
CA VAL A 290 25.58 -1.79 7.89
C VAL A 290 26.88 -1.01 7.97
N VAL A 291 27.37 -0.56 6.83
CA VAL A 291 28.61 0.22 6.73
C VAL A 291 28.29 1.68 6.44
N SER A 292 28.67 2.56 7.35
CA SER A 292 28.52 4.01 7.21
C SER A 292 29.58 4.75 8.00
N SER A 293 30.16 5.79 7.41
CA SER A 293 31.06 6.72 8.09
C SER A 293 30.34 7.82 8.88
N GLU A 294 29.02 7.94 8.73
CA GLU A 294 28.22 8.98 9.38
C GLU A 294 27.63 8.47 10.71
N GLU A 295 27.97 9.13 11.81
CA GLU A 295 27.52 8.76 13.16
C GLU A 295 25.98 8.83 13.30
N GLU A 296 25.34 9.83 12.67
CA GLU A 296 23.88 9.96 12.66
C GLU A 296 23.22 8.72 12.07
N ILE A 297 23.74 8.24 10.95
CA ILE A 297 23.22 7.05 10.25
C ILE A 297 23.44 5.78 11.07
N LYS A 298 24.62 5.62 11.66
CA LYS A 298 24.91 4.48 12.55
C LYS A 298 23.94 4.44 13.73
N ASN A 299 23.66 5.58 14.35
CA ASN A 299 22.69 5.68 15.45
C ASN A 299 21.25 5.32 15.01
N ILE A 300 20.81 5.72 13.82
CA ILE A 300 19.51 5.32 13.25
C ILE A 300 19.43 3.80 13.14
N PHE A 301 20.45 3.16 12.60
CA PHE A 301 20.47 1.71 12.44
C PHE A 301 20.64 0.96 13.77
N GLU A 302 21.38 1.51 14.73
CA GLU A 302 21.52 0.96 16.08
C GLU A 302 20.15 0.88 16.79
N ASN A 303 19.38 1.98 16.74
CA ASN A 303 18.03 2.04 17.29
C ASN A 303 17.04 1.15 16.52
N GLY A 304 17.30 0.93 15.23
CA GLY A 304 16.45 0.13 14.33
C GLY A 304 16.79 -1.36 14.27
N LYS A 305 17.79 -1.87 15.02
CA LYS A 305 18.22 -3.28 14.93
C LYS A 305 17.10 -4.30 15.07
N VAL A 306 16.14 -4.04 15.93
CA VAL A 306 14.97 -4.91 16.13
C VAL A 306 14.14 -5.08 14.86
N PHE A 307 14.06 -4.05 14.03
CA PHE A 307 13.28 -4.10 12.79
C PHE A 307 13.99 -4.93 11.70
N PHE A 308 15.30 -4.94 11.68
CA PHE A 308 16.07 -5.83 10.81
C PHE A 308 15.91 -7.31 11.20
N ALA A 309 15.86 -7.60 12.49
CA ALA A 309 15.66 -8.96 12.98
C ALA A 309 14.27 -9.51 12.59
N THR A 310 13.23 -8.67 12.68
CA THR A 310 11.84 -9.07 12.42
C THR A 310 11.46 -8.91 10.95
N LEU A 311 11.76 -7.79 10.34
CA LEU A 311 11.30 -7.42 9.00
C LEU A 311 12.33 -7.69 7.91
N GLY A 312 13.63 -7.65 8.24
CA GLY A 312 14.75 -7.94 7.34
C GLY A 312 15.24 -9.38 7.39
N TYR A 313 14.66 -10.21 8.27
CA TYR A 313 15.10 -11.59 8.50
C TYR A 313 16.59 -11.68 8.89
N ALA A 314 17.09 -10.70 9.64
CA ALA A 314 18.45 -10.72 10.12
C ALA A 314 18.62 -11.66 11.32
N SER A 315 19.71 -12.45 11.34
CA SER A 315 20.15 -13.20 12.51
C SER A 315 20.90 -12.33 13.49
N GLU A 316 21.65 -11.37 12.96
CA GLU A 316 22.48 -10.41 13.69
C GLU A 316 22.62 -9.14 12.83
N VAL A 317 22.71 -7.97 13.46
CA VAL A 317 22.97 -6.68 12.79
C VAL A 317 24.23 -6.07 13.34
N ILE A 318 25.21 -5.88 12.48
CA ILE A 318 26.53 -5.33 12.81
C ILE A 318 26.67 -3.99 12.11
N ILE A 319 26.95 -2.93 12.87
CA ILE A 319 27.11 -1.57 12.35
C ILE A 319 28.56 -1.18 12.50
N GLN A 320 29.20 -0.73 11.42
CA GLN A 320 30.64 -0.45 11.39
C GLN A 320 30.99 0.65 10.40
N ASP A 321 32.21 1.18 10.51
CA ASP A 321 32.68 2.31 9.71
C ASP A 321 33.12 1.92 8.29
N ASP A 322 33.64 0.72 8.13
CA ASP A 322 34.21 0.23 6.87
C ASP A 322 33.84 -1.23 6.59
N LYS A 323 34.36 -1.77 5.48
CA LYS A 323 34.09 -3.15 5.03
C LYS A 323 34.92 -4.22 5.75
N SER A 324 35.62 -3.91 6.84
CA SER A 324 36.48 -4.86 7.56
C SER A 324 35.69 -6.08 8.02
N GLY A 325 36.22 -7.27 7.77
CA GLY A 325 35.58 -8.53 8.18
C GLY A 325 34.41 -9.00 7.30
N ILE A 326 34.06 -8.26 6.24
CA ILE A 326 33.01 -8.64 5.27
C ILE A 326 33.68 -9.32 4.08
N GLY A 327 33.26 -10.53 3.73
CA GLY A 327 33.75 -11.28 2.58
C GLY A 327 33.49 -10.58 1.25
N ASP A 328 34.36 -10.82 0.25
CA ASP A 328 34.21 -10.23 -1.08
C ASP A 328 33.01 -10.77 -1.87
N ASP A 329 32.50 -11.93 -1.46
CA ASP A 329 31.30 -12.58 -1.99
C ASP A 329 30.00 -12.03 -1.39
N ALA A 330 30.06 -11.14 -0.41
CA ALA A 330 28.87 -10.59 0.24
C ALA A 330 28.01 -9.80 -0.75
N VAL A 331 26.72 -10.08 -0.72
CA VAL A 331 25.72 -9.32 -1.48
C VAL A 331 25.55 -7.95 -0.87
N SER A 332 25.60 -6.91 -1.67
CA SER A 332 25.53 -5.52 -1.21
C SER A 332 24.33 -4.77 -1.73
N VAL A 333 23.82 -3.87 -0.90
CA VAL A 333 22.80 -2.87 -1.22
C VAL A 333 23.32 -1.49 -0.86
N VAL A 334 23.25 -0.57 -1.77
CA VAL A 334 23.59 0.83 -1.53
C VAL A 334 22.30 1.60 -1.23
N ILE A 335 22.29 2.28 -0.11
CA ILE A 335 21.26 3.25 0.26
C ILE A 335 21.92 4.62 0.51
N PRO A 336 21.18 5.71 0.63
CA PRO A 336 21.78 7.00 0.94
C PRO A 336 22.61 6.93 2.22
N LYS A 337 23.92 7.27 2.10
CA LYS A 337 24.90 7.37 3.19
C LYS A 337 25.27 6.06 3.89
N ALA A 338 24.81 4.89 3.41
CA ALA A 338 25.23 3.59 3.93
C ALA A 338 25.26 2.51 2.84
N THR A 339 26.03 1.47 3.08
CA THR A 339 26.00 0.23 2.29
C THR A 339 25.69 -0.93 3.20
N ILE A 340 24.73 -1.75 2.81
CA ILE A 340 24.32 -2.93 3.56
C ILE A 340 24.92 -4.15 2.88
N TYR A 341 25.50 -5.07 3.67
CA TYR A 341 26.05 -6.32 3.17
C TYR A 341 25.42 -7.51 3.88
N MET A 342 25.24 -8.58 3.12
CA MET A 342 24.77 -9.88 3.60
C MET A 342 25.71 -10.97 3.09
N PRO A 343 26.30 -11.84 3.94
CA PRO A 343 27.15 -12.94 3.47
C PRO A 343 26.39 -13.88 2.55
N PHE A 344 26.91 -14.13 1.35
CA PHE A 344 26.26 -14.97 0.36
C PHE A 344 26.02 -16.40 0.86
N ALA A 345 26.97 -16.97 1.55
CA ALA A 345 26.88 -18.32 2.11
C ALA A 345 25.75 -18.50 3.14
N GLU A 346 25.35 -17.40 3.82
CA GLU A 346 24.21 -17.44 4.74
C GLU A 346 22.86 -17.29 4.02
N LEU A 347 22.84 -16.68 2.83
CA LEU A 347 21.63 -16.50 2.03
C LEU A 347 21.27 -17.74 1.22
N VAL A 348 22.24 -18.42 0.65
CA VAL A 348 22.05 -19.53 -0.27
C VAL A 348 22.62 -20.82 0.31
N ASP A 349 21.90 -21.93 0.16
CA ASP A 349 22.47 -23.27 0.35
C ASP A 349 23.25 -23.60 -0.91
N ILE A 350 24.56 -23.38 -0.85
CA ILE A 350 25.47 -23.54 -2.01
C ILE A 350 25.29 -24.93 -2.66
N SER A 351 25.14 -25.98 -1.84
CA SER A 351 24.99 -27.34 -2.37
C SER A 351 23.67 -27.52 -3.14
N LYS A 352 22.58 -26.98 -2.60
CA LYS A 352 21.26 -27.04 -3.29
C LYS A 352 21.23 -26.15 -4.52
N GLU A 353 21.87 -25.00 -4.46
CA GLU A 353 21.92 -24.09 -5.60
C GLU A 353 22.76 -24.68 -6.74
N ILE A 354 23.89 -25.29 -6.46
CA ILE A 354 24.67 -26.05 -7.44
C ILE A 354 23.81 -27.16 -8.08
N GLN A 355 23.05 -27.91 -7.28
CA GLN A 355 22.15 -28.94 -7.80
C GLN A 355 21.04 -28.33 -8.70
N ARG A 356 20.47 -27.21 -8.32
CA ARG A 356 19.46 -26.50 -9.11
C ARG A 356 20.02 -26.03 -10.44
N LEU A 357 21.18 -25.36 -10.41
CA LEU A 357 21.85 -24.87 -11.60
C LEU A 357 22.28 -26.01 -12.53
N ASN A 358 22.75 -27.12 -12.00
CA ASN A 358 23.07 -28.31 -12.81
C ASN A 358 21.83 -28.88 -13.52
N LYS A 359 20.68 -28.97 -12.86
CA LYS A 359 19.40 -29.33 -13.49
C LYS A 359 18.99 -28.36 -14.60
N GLU A 360 19.23 -27.09 -14.39
CA GLU A 360 18.94 -26.04 -15.37
C GLU A 360 19.86 -26.16 -16.60
N VAL A 361 21.15 -26.42 -16.39
CA VAL A 361 22.11 -26.76 -17.48
C VAL A 361 21.61 -27.97 -18.28
N GLU A 362 21.18 -29.05 -17.62
CA GLU A 362 20.64 -30.24 -18.30
C GLU A 362 19.41 -29.90 -19.15
N LYS A 363 18.49 -29.07 -18.60
CA LYS A 363 17.30 -28.63 -19.33
C LYS A 363 17.65 -27.75 -20.54
N LEU A 364 18.54 -26.78 -20.37
CA LEU A 364 19.00 -25.93 -21.46
C LEU A 364 19.75 -26.69 -22.51
N ASN A 365 20.57 -27.72 -22.14
CA ASN A 365 21.24 -28.60 -23.09
C ASN A 365 20.22 -29.38 -23.95
N LYS A 366 19.12 -29.89 -23.36
CA LYS A 366 18.06 -30.59 -24.11
C LYS A 366 17.35 -29.64 -25.09
N GLU A 367 17.05 -28.40 -24.67
CA GLU A 367 16.42 -27.42 -25.54
C GLU A 367 17.35 -26.96 -26.68
N LEU A 368 18.63 -26.72 -26.39
CA LEU A 368 19.63 -26.39 -27.39
C LEU A 368 19.83 -27.54 -28.39
N ALA A 369 19.92 -28.79 -27.92
CA ALA A 369 20.02 -29.97 -28.78
C ALA A 369 18.79 -30.10 -29.70
N ARG A 370 17.58 -29.86 -29.17
CA ARG A 370 16.35 -29.87 -29.97
C ARG A 370 16.35 -28.81 -31.07
N VAL A 371 16.66 -27.57 -30.70
CA VAL A 371 16.68 -26.44 -31.66
C VAL A 371 17.79 -26.61 -32.68
N ASN A 372 18.98 -27.02 -32.24
CA ASN A 372 20.11 -27.30 -33.14
C ASN A 372 19.77 -28.45 -34.13
N GLY A 373 19.12 -29.52 -33.65
CA GLY A 373 18.65 -30.61 -34.49
C GLY A 373 17.64 -30.17 -35.54
N MET A 374 16.73 -29.24 -35.18
CA MET A 374 15.78 -28.65 -36.13
C MET A 374 16.48 -27.77 -37.17
N LEU A 375 17.39 -26.91 -36.75
CA LEU A 375 18.12 -26.00 -37.64
C LEU A 375 19.16 -26.70 -38.51
N SER A 376 19.64 -27.87 -38.08
CA SER A 376 20.55 -28.73 -38.86
C SER A 376 19.84 -29.69 -39.83
N ASN A 377 18.50 -29.79 -39.75
CA ASN A 377 17.75 -30.68 -40.64
C ASN A 377 17.49 -30.01 -41.99
N PRO A 378 18.08 -30.51 -43.10
CA PRO A 378 17.93 -29.90 -44.43
C PRO A 378 16.47 -29.83 -44.89
N ASN A 379 15.64 -30.82 -44.50
CA ASN A 379 14.22 -30.85 -44.84
C ASN A 379 13.41 -29.76 -44.11
N PHE A 380 13.81 -29.40 -42.91
CA PHE A 380 13.19 -28.32 -42.15
C PHE A 380 13.59 -26.96 -42.74
N VAL A 381 14.89 -26.77 -42.95
CA VAL A 381 15.42 -25.49 -43.43
C VAL A 381 14.95 -25.16 -44.86
N SER A 382 14.75 -26.19 -45.71
CA SER A 382 14.30 -25.97 -47.10
C SER A 382 12.77 -25.81 -47.26
N LYS A 383 11.95 -26.30 -46.28
CA LYS A 383 10.48 -26.35 -46.43
C LYS A 383 9.74 -25.43 -45.44
N ALA A 384 10.39 -25.03 -44.33
CA ALA A 384 9.75 -24.19 -43.34
C ALA A 384 9.69 -22.71 -43.77
N PRO A 385 8.64 -21.95 -43.41
CA PRO A 385 8.58 -20.52 -43.65
C PRO A 385 9.76 -19.81 -42.98
N GLU A 386 10.33 -18.80 -43.64
CA GLU A 386 11.48 -18.04 -43.14
C GLU A 386 11.25 -17.45 -41.73
N LYS A 387 10.01 -17.03 -41.44
CA LYS A 387 9.62 -16.57 -40.10
C LYS A 387 9.87 -17.63 -39.04
N LYS A 388 9.57 -18.90 -39.30
CA LYS A 388 9.71 -20.00 -38.35
C LYS A 388 11.18 -20.36 -38.13
N ILE A 389 12.00 -20.29 -39.19
CA ILE A 389 13.44 -20.48 -39.11
C ILE A 389 14.08 -19.38 -38.24
N ASN A 390 13.67 -18.13 -38.42
CA ASN A 390 14.15 -16.99 -37.64
C ASN A 390 13.71 -17.08 -36.17
N GLU A 391 12.48 -17.54 -35.88
CA GLU A 391 12.02 -17.81 -34.52
C GLU A 391 12.87 -18.88 -33.80
N GLU A 392 13.22 -19.99 -34.49
CA GLU A 392 14.08 -21.02 -33.90
C GLU A 392 15.54 -20.55 -33.73
N LYS A 393 16.08 -19.73 -34.64
CA LYS A 393 17.40 -19.08 -34.46
C LYS A 393 17.39 -18.13 -33.25
N ALA A 394 16.33 -17.36 -33.06
CA ALA A 394 16.18 -16.48 -31.89
C ALA A 394 16.13 -17.28 -30.58
N LYS A 395 15.42 -18.43 -30.57
CA LYS A 395 15.40 -19.34 -29.40
C LYS A 395 16.78 -19.94 -29.14
N GLN A 396 17.52 -20.34 -30.17
CA GLN A 396 18.88 -20.82 -30.03
C GLN A 396 19.78 -19.80 -29.36
N ALA A 397 19.79 -18.56 -29.85
CA ALA A 397 20.59 -17.49 -29.27
C ALA A 397 20.20 -17.22 -27.80
N LYS A 398 18.90 -17.18 -27.51
CA LYS A 398 18.39 -17.02 -26.15
C LYS A 398 18.83 -18.14 -25.21
N TYR A 399 18.67 -19.40 -25.62
CA TYR A 399 19.08 -20.53 -24.79
C TYR A 399 20.61 -20.60 -24.60
N GLN A 400 21.38 -20.23 -25.61
CA GLN A 400 22.83 -20.14 -25.47
C GLN A 400 23.23 -19.05 -24.46
N GLN A 401 22.64 -17.88 -24.54
CA GLN A 401 22.89 -16.81 -23.57
C GLN A 401 22.54 -17.23 -22.15
N MET A 402 21.37 -17.88 -21.96
CA MET A 402 20.97 -18.43 -20.65
C MET A 402 21.95 -19.49 -20.14
N MET A 403 22.43 -20.37 -21.02
CA MET A 403 23.43 -21.39 -20.70
C MET A 403 24.74 -20.77 -20.20
N ASP A 404 25.22 -19.74 -20.88
CA ASP A 404 26.46 -19.06 -20.52
C ASP A 404 26.34 -18.38 -19.17
N GLN A 405 25.21 -17.72 -18.90
CA GLN A 405 24.89 -17.12 -17.59
C GLN A 405 24.86 -18.16 -16.46
N VAL A 406 24.18 -19.29 -16.67
CA VAL A 406 24.08 -20.36 -15.66
C VAL A 406 25.45 -20.99 -15.39
N LYS A 407 26.27 -21.20 -16.43
CA LYS A 407 27.64 -21.71 -16.26
C LYS A 407 28.56 -20.73 -15.53
N GLU A 408 28.42 -19.43 -15.78
CA GLU A 408 29.15 -18.41 -15.04
C GLU A 408 28.78 -18.42 -13.56
N GLN A 409 27.48 -18.54 -13.24
CA GLN A 409 27.03 -18.67 -11.86
C GLN A 409 27.57 -19.92 -11.18
N LEU A 410 27.55 -21.08 -11.86
CA LEU A 410 28.15 -22.32 -11.35
C LEU A 410 29.64 -22.17 -11.06
N ALA A 411 30.38 -21.52 -11.95
CA ALA A 411 31.82 -21.32 -11.77
C ALA A 411 32.14 -20.38 -10.59
N ARG A 412 31.26 -19.43 -10.27
CA ARG A 412 31.38 -18.57 -9.07
C ARG A 412 31.10 -19.34 -7.78
N LEU A 413 30.16 -20.29 -7.77
CA LEU A 413 29.78 -21.08 -6.58
C LEU A 413 30.74 -22.23 -6.29
N GLN A 414 31.59 -22.62 -7.22
CA GLN A 414 32.56 -23.71 -7.07
C GLN A 414 33.98 -23.23 -6.72
N LYS A 415 34.19 -21.90 -6.69
CA LYS A 415 35.40 -21.27 -6.17
C LYS A 415 35.32 -21.11 -4.63
#